data_342beb78b230b29b2300f98f2b9ef0d4
#
_entry.id   342beb78b230b29b2300f98f2b9ef0d4
#
_cell.length_a   1.000
_cell.length_b   1.000
_cell.length_c   1.000
_cell.angle_alpha   90.00
_cell.angle_beta   90.00
_cell.angle_gamma   90.00
#
_symmetry.space_group_name_H-M   'P 1'
#
loop_
_entity.id
_entity.type
_entity.pdbx_description
1 polymer ?
#
loop_
_entity_poly.entity_id
_entity_poly.type
_entity_poly.pdbx_seq_one_letter_code
_entity_poly.pdbx_strand_id
1 'polypeptide(L)'
;LQPAPVFWGEVESEKWKLRALKRAEVQAGYPVDEDLLSDRAGNQLIGSLGRTGREFFNMLVDQDAHDCPLVFRKPEGHQILHRLQRWIFDVLGEEAEAMSMAESEDDSLVVNNCHGPMRETEVLRDYLLKRFRDDPSLQPSEVLVMMPSPEEYSPYIRATFGGMEEGMPRDFPFSIVDREPRMESHLIDFLFDLLEFFDGRATNREVLDLLDALPSRVKNEWEDIDLEIFRKWINDCHAYWGFNEAHRERCGSTATDEHTWKHALDRMALGFCMRGENKELWNGTLPYDEIEGENSIRFSQLFRFLSSLSAFEKQSRAEQNLSSWCDWLGRLANEFFPQNDRTLLDRRKINEAIEDLGSEYRALSEDGVVPLRVIRYHLGNVLEVGSPQGRFLTQ
;
A
#
# COMPACT_ATOMS: atom_id res chain seq x y z
N LEU A 1 0.46 19.24 17.13
CA LEU A 1 0.53 18.00 17.90
C LEU A 1 0.04 18.12 19.35
N GLN A 2 0.07 19.30 19.92
CA GLN A 2 -0.49 19.55 21.25
C GLN A 2 -1.92 20.10 21.13
N PRO A 3 -2.97 19.37 21.56
CA PRO A 3 -4.34 19.84 21.52
C PRO A 3 -4.65 20.87 22.64
N ALA A 4 -3.82 20.97 23.65
CA ALA A 4 -4.01 21.77 24.83
C ALA A 4 -2.71 22.40 25.34
N PRO A 5 -2.76 23.53 26.06
CA PRO A 5 -1.59 24.19 26.66
C PRO A 5 -1.01 23.41 27.84
N VAL A 6 -1.75 22.46 28.38
CA VAL A 6 -1.35 21.62 29.51
C VAL A 6 -0.75 20.31 29.00
N PHE A 7 0.23 19.78 29.73
CA PHE A 7 0.80 18.48 29.44
C PHE A 7 -0.28 17.39 29.48
N TRP A 8 -0.41 16.63 28.39
CA TRP A 8 -1.46 15.63 28.23
C TRP A 8 -0.91 14.22 27.96
N GLY A 9 0.40 14.06 28.00
CA GLY A 9 1.08 12.80 27.75
C GLY A 9 0.68 11.63 28.68
N GLU A 10 0.06 11.94 29.82
CA GLU A 10 -0.43 10.96 30.80
C GLU A 10 -1.96 10.77 30.78
N VAL A 11 -2.69 11.51 29.94
CA VAL A 11 -4.16 11.40 29.86
C VAL A 11 -4.58 10.07 29.27
N GLU A 12 -5.27 9.25 30.06
CA GLU A 12 -5.74 7.92 29.68
C GLU A 12 -7.26 7.83 29.63
N SER A 13 -7.77 6.88 28.83
CA SER A 13 -9.21 6.63 28.77
C SER A 13 -9.70 5.90 30.03
N GLU A 14 -10.93 6.16 30.42
CA GLU A 14 -11.59 5.48 31.55
C GLU A 14 -11.56 3.94 31.39
N LYS A 15 -11.76 3.45 30.18
CA LYS A 15 -11.64 2.03 29.87
C LYS A 15 -10.25 1.46 30.11
N TRP A 16 -9.21 2.24 29.89
CA TRP A 16 -7.84 1.87 30.21
C TRP A 16 -7.64 1.79 31.73
N LYS A 17 -8.12 2.79 32.48
CA LYS A 17 -8.04 2.82 33.94
C LYS A 17 -8.67 1.58 34.55
N LEU A 18 -9.92 1.25 34.17
CA LEU A 18 -10.61 0.06 34.68
C LEU A 18 -9.83 -1.23 34.38
N ARG A 19 -9.15 -1.30 33.23
CA ARG A 19 -8.30 -2.45 32.91
C ARG A 19 -7.00 -2.46 33.73
N ALA A 20 -6.40 -1.30 33.95
CA ALA A 20 -5.19 -1.14 34.76
C ALA A 20 -5.46 -1.52 36.22
N LEU A 21 -6.57 -1.02 36.80
CA LEU A 21 -7.03 -1.39 38.15
C LEU A 21 -7.24 -2.91 38.29
N LYS A 22 -7.99 -3.53 37.40
CA LYS A 22 -8.19 -4.98 37.43
C LYS A 22 -6.89 -5.79 37.35
N ARG A 23 -5.91 -5.33 36.56
CA ARG A 23 -4.59 -5.98 36.49
C ARG A 23 -3.80 -5.79 37.77
N ALA A 24 -3.82 -4.58 38.35
CA ALA A 24 -3.16 -4.27 39.59
C ALA A 24 -3.74 -5.09 40.75
N GLU A 25 -5.07 -5.22 40.84
CA GLU A 25 -5.75 -6.06 41.82
C GLU A 25 -5.39 -7.53 41.71
N VAL A 26 -5.32 -8.07 40.48
CA VAL A 26 -4.91 -9.45 40.24
C VAL A 26 -3.45 -9.69 40.65
N GLN A 27 -2.55 -8.71 40.42
CA GLN A 27 -1.16 -8.81 40.80
C GLN A 27 -0.94 -8.63 42.31
N ALA A 28 -1.66 -7.72 42.93
CA ALA A 28 -1.55 -7.44 44.35
C ALA A 28 -2.27 -8.47 45.23
N GLY A 29 -3.32 -9.11 44.72
CA GLY A 29 -4.19 -10.02 45.49
C GLY A 29 -5.14 -9.33 46.47
N TYR A 30 -5.27 -7.99 46.38
CA TYR A 30 -6.18 -7.17 47.18
C TYR A 30 -6.70 -5.97 46.35
N PRO A 31 -7.83 -5.35 46.72
CA PRO A 31 -8.35 -4.18 46.04
C PRO A 31 -7.32 -3.03 46.05
N VAL A 32 -7.08 -2.43 44.88
CA VAL A 32 -6.15 -1.29 44.71
C VAL A 32 -6.97 0.00 44.71
N ASP A 33 -6.46 1.03 45.39
CA ASP A 33 -7.12 2.33 45.52
C ASP A 33 -7.26 3.00 44.15
N GLU A 34 -8.49 3.40 43.79
CA GLU A 34 -8.79 4.11 42.54
C GLU A 34 -8.07 5.45 42.43
N ASP A 35 -7.80 6.11 43.58
CA ASP A 35 -7.11 7.40 43.62
C ASP A 35 -5.68 7.36 43.07
N LEU A 36 -5.04 6.17 43.05
CA LEU A 36 -3.69 6.01 42.47
C LEU A 36 -3.64 6.27 40.94
N LEU A 37 -4.79 6.21 40.27
CA LEU A 37 -4.91 6.44 38.81
C LEU A 37 -5.78 7.69 38.49
N SER A 38 -6.25 8.43 39.51
CA SER A 38 -7.10 9.59 39.32
C SER A 38 -6.40 10.74 38.58
N ASP A 39 -5.11 10.95 38.85
CA ASP A 39 -4.31 12.01 38.23
C ASP A 39 -4.12 11.84 36.72
N ARG A 40 -4.36 10.61 36.19
CA ARG A 40 -4.35 10.30 34.76
C ARG A 40 -5.74 10.42 34.11
N ALA A 41 -6.74 10.82 34.88
CA ALA A 41 -8.07 11.11 34.38
C ALA A 41 -8.08 12.48 33.72
N GLY A 42 -8.48 12.52 32.47
CA GLY A 42 -8.60 13.76 31.72
C GLY A 42 -9.75 13.64 30.72
N ASN A 43 -9.73 14.48 29.72
CA ASN A 43 -10.72 14.50 28.66
C ASN A 43 -10.84 13.14 27.96
N GLN A 44 -12.04 12.57 27.95
CA GLN A 44 -12.29 11.24 27.36
C GLN A 44 -11.97 11.16 25.86
N LEU A 45 -12.14 12.25 25.09
CA LEU A 45 -11.78 12.30 23.67
C LEU A 45 -10.27 12.23 23.49
N ILE A 46 -9.51 12.99 24.28
CA ILE A 46 -8.03 12.94 24.25
C ILE A 46 -7.55 11.55 24.67
N GLY A 47 -8.10 11.01 25.75
CA GLY A 47 -7.72 9.69 26.26
C GLY A 47 -8.00 8.54 25.30
N SER A 48 -9.12 8.60 24.54
CA SER A 48 -9.52 7.54 23.63
C SER A 48 -9.00 7.71 22.19
N LEU A 49 -9.14 8.90 21.61
CA LEU A 49 -8.76 9.20 20.24
C LEU A 49 -7.32 9.72 20.11
N GLY A 50 -6.79 10.33 21.18
CA GLY A 50 -5.44 10.91 21.20
C GLY A 50 -4.30 9.93 21.43
N ARG A 51 -4.55 8.62 21.51
CA ARG A 51 -3.54 7.62 21.90
C ARG A 51 -2.26 7.68 21.05
N THR A 52 -2.39 7.61 19.74
CA THR A 52 -1.25 7.63 18.81
C THR A 52 -0.48 8.95 18.91
N GLY A 53 -1.19 10.07 18.99
CA GLY A 53 -0.58 11.39 19.16
C GLY A 53 0.17 11.52 20.50
N ARG A 54 -0.37 10.93 21.58
CA ARG A 54 0.26 10.88 22.90
C ARG A 54 1.53 10.03 22.90
N GLU A 55 1.49 8.83 22.31
CA GLU A 55 2.65 7.97 22.18
C GLU A 55 3.77 8.69 21.42
N PHE A 56 3.44 9.32 20.29
CA PHE A 56 4.40 10.12 19.53
C PHE A 56 4.92 11.34 20.30
N PHE A 57 4.05 12.05 21.01
CA PHE A 57 4.45 13.20 21.86
C PHE A 57 5.42 12.77 22.96
N ASN A 58 5.15 11.65 23.65
CA ASN A 58 6.04 11.12 24.66
C ASN A 58 7.41 10.71 24.10
N MET A 59 7.44 10.12 22.88
CA MET A 59 8.71 9.83 22.18
C MET A 59 9.52 11.11 21.91
N LEU A 60 8.88 12.21 21.55
CA LEU A 60 9.56 13.50 21.33
C LEU A 60 10.10 14.07 22.66
N VAL A 61 9.35 13.97 23.73
CA VAL A 61 9.78 14.42 25.07
C VAL A 61 10.99 13.62 25.55
N ASP A 62 10.99 12.30 25.34
CA ASP A 62 12.12 11.43 25.69
C ASP A 62 13.40 11.73 24.90
N GLN A 63 13.28 12.42 23.76
CA GLN A 63 14.42 12.84 22.91
C GLN A 63 14.88 14.29 23.20
N ASP A 64 14.51 14.88 24.36
CA ASP A 64 14.81 16.28 24.68
C ASP A 64 14.41 17.30 23.61
N ALA A 65 13.33 17.03 22.88
CA ALA A 65 12.81 17.94 21.88
C ALA A 65 12.44 19.30 22.52
N HIS A 66 12.99 20.37 22.00
CA HIS A 66 12.73 21.71 22.52
C HIS A 66 11.33 22.17 22.12
N ASP A 67 10.58 22.67 23.10
CA ASP A 67 9.28 23.29 22.87
C ASP A 67 9.45 24.60 22.06
N CYS A 68 8.81 24.64 20.88
CA CYS A 68 8.53 25.91 20.24
C CYS A 68 7.43 26.64 21.04
N PRO A 69 7.55 27.95 21.32
CA PRO A 69 6.50 28.69 21.98
C PRO A 69 5.24 28.70 21.10
N LEU A 70 4.33 27.80 21.39
CA LEU A 70 3.03 27.72 20.71
C LEU A 70 2.10 28.77 21.33
N VAL A 71 1.55 29.65 20.49
CA VAL A 71 0.52 30.60 20.92
C VAL A 71 -0.83 29.86 20.90
N PHE A 72 -1.19 29.29 22.04
CA PHE A 72 -2.52 28.72 22.22
C PHE A 72 -3.56 29.84 22.37
N ARG A 73 -4.61 29.79 21.56
CA ARG A 73 -5.78 30.67 21.71
C ARG A 73 -6.96 29.82 22.17
N LYS A 74 -7.55 30.17 23.31
CA LYS A 74 -8.76 29.52 23.82
C LYS A 74 -9.91 29.84 22.86
N PRO A 75 -10.63 28.81 22.34
CA PRO A 75 -11.76 29.04 21.45
C PRO A 75 -12.86 29.88 22.11
N GLU A 76 -13.30 30.94 21.43
CA GLU A 76 -14.37 31.83 21.87
C GLU A 76 -15.65 31.51 21.08
N GLY A 77 -16.84 31.70 21.70
CA GLY A 77 -18.14 31.46 21.05
C GLY A 77 -19.06 30.54 21.86
N HIS A 78 -20.32 30.47 21.45
CA HIS A 78 -21.38 29.74 22.18
C HIS A 78 -21.82 28.47 21.47
N GLN A 79 -21.40 28.27 20.22
CA GLN A 79 -21.74 27.09 19.39
C GLN A 79 -21.23 25.80 20.02
N ILE A 80 -21.87 24.68 19.71
CA ILE A 80 -21.51 23.33 20.18
C ILE A 80 -20.03 23.03 19.87
N LEU A 81 -19.58 23.34 18.65
CA LEU A 81 -18.18 23.12 18.24
C LEU A 81 -17.19 23.90 19.12
N HIS A 82 -17.46 25.19 19.43
CA HIS A 82 -16.58 25.98 20.29
C HIS A 82 -16.56 25.47 21.75
N ARG A 83 -17.69 24.94 22.23
CA ARG A 83 -17.77 24.31 23.56
C ARG A 83 -16.96 23.02 23.60
N LEU A 84 -17.06 22.19 22.57
CA LEU A 84 -16.27 20.97 22.42
C LEU A 84 -14.77 21.27 22.35
N GLN A 85 -14.38 22.28 21.57
CA GLN A 85 -13.00 22.72 21.46
C GLN A 85 -12.44 23.23 22.79
N ARG A 86 -13.22 24.01 23.54
CA ARG A 86 -12.83 24.44 24.88
C ARG A 86 -12.67 23.30 25.88
N TRP A 87 -13.57 22.33 25.83
CA TRP A 87 -13.47 21.12 26.65
C TRP A 87 -12.18 20.33 26.38
N ILE A 88 -11.78 20.20 25.11
CA ILE A 88 -10.50 19.63 24.73
C ILE A 88 -9.34 20.49 25.19
N PHE A 89 -9.42 21.81 25.00
CA PHE A 89 -8.38 22.77 25.33
C PHE A 89 -8.07 22.80 26.85
N ASP A 90 -9.10 22.75 27.67
CA ASP A 90 -8.98 22.78 29.12
C ASP A 90 -8.59 21.40 29.73
N VAL A 91 -8.53 20.35 28.91
CA VAL A 91 -8.23 18.95 29.34
C VAL A 91 -9.13 18.49 30.50
N LEU A 92 -10.33 19.03 30.60
CA LEU A 92 -11.26 18.76 31.69
C LEU A 92 -11.80 17.31 31.63
N GLY A 93 -11.93 16.68 32.80
CA GLY A 93 -12.58 15.39 32.99
C GLY A 93 -14.10 15.47 32.93
N GLU A 94 -14.78 14.57 33.64
CA GLU A 94 -16.25 14.36 33.57
C GLU A 94 -17.11 15.53 34.08
N GLU A 95 -16.56 16.46 34.80
CA GLU A 95 -17.28 17.63 35.34
C GLU A 95 -17.63 18.70 34.29
N ALA A 96 -17.29 18.48 33.01
CA ALA A 96 -17.84 19.34 31.96
C ALA A 96 -19.35 19.20 31.98
N GLU A 97 -20.04 20.28 32.36
CA GLU A 97 -21.51 20.41 32.33
C GLU A 97 -22.08 19.68 31.15
N ALA A 98 -23.01 18.73 31.39
CA ALA A 98 -23.70 18.00 30.37
C ALA A 98 -24.08 18.98 29.26
N MET A 99 -23.49 18.85 28.08
CA MET A 99 -23.73 19.77 26.98
C MET A 99 -25.21 19.67 26.65
N SER A 100 -25.98 20.61 27.18
CA SER A 100 -27.40 20.72 26.87
C SER A 100 -27.52 20.93 25.36
N MET A 101 -28.09 19.97 24.67
CA MET A 101 -28.37 20.02 23.23
C MET A 101 -29.57 20.95 22.92
N ALA A 102 -29.86 21.95 23.77
CA ALA A 102 -31.09 22.70 23.78
C ALA A 102 -31.13 23.91 22.83
N GLU A 103 -30.15 24.11 21.97
CA GLU A 103 -30.26 25.13 20.92
C GLU A 103 -30.51 24.44 19.57
N SER A 104 -31.76 24.40 19.17
CA SER A 104 -32.27 23.69 17.97
C SER A 104 -31.83 24.29 16.62
N GLU A 105 -30.97 25.28 16.59
CA GLU A 105 -30.50 25.96 15.39
C GLU A 105 -28.98 25.97 15.21
N ASP A 106 -28.21 25.27 16.09
CA ASP A 106 -26.75 25.21 15.99
C ASP A 106 -26.34 24.11 15.00
N ASP A 107 -25.85 24.50 13.83
CA ASP A 107 -25.36 23.65 12.77
C ASP A 107 -23.81 23.58 12.72
N SER A 108 -23.13 23.99 13.78
CA SER A 108 -21.66 23.94 13.90
C SER A 108 -21.11 22.52 14.01
N LEU A 109 -21.93 21.56 14.41
CA LEU A 109 -21.64 20.13 14.44
C LEU A 109 -22.85 19.37 13.91
N VAL A 110 -22.68 18.72 12.76
CA VAL A 110 -23.74 17.94 12.12
C VAL A 110 -23.31 16.49 11.94
N VAL A 111 -24.16 15.55 12.29
CA VAL A 111 -23.92 14.12 12.11
C VAL A 111 -24.95 13.58 11.12
N ASN A 112 -24.48 13.04 10.01
CA ASN A 112 -25.31 12.38 8.99
C ASN A 112 -25.10 10.87 9.07
N ASN A 113 -26.19 10.12 9.30
CA ASN A 113 -26.14 8.66 9.28
C ASN A 113 -26.56 8.15 7.90
N CYS A 114 -25.61 7.58 7.17
CA CYS A 114 -25.79 7.08 5.80
C CYS A 114 -25.62 5.56 5.78
N HIS A 115 -26.26 4.89 4.82
CA HIS A 115 -26.24 3.42 4.71
C HIS A 115 -25.10 2.87 3.82
N GLY A 116 -24.26 3.73 3.28
CA GLY A 116 -23.11 3.29 2.50
C GLY A 116 -22.24 4.44 1.97
N PRO A 117 -21.00 4.15 1.53
CA PRO A 117 -20.00 5.15 1.14
C PRO A 117 -20.47 6.06 -0.01
N MET A 118 -21.20 5.52 -0.98
CA MET A 118 -21.76 6.33 -2.07
C MET A 118 -22.73 7.38 -1.52
N ARG A 119 -23.63 6.99 -0.61
CA ARG A 119 -24.58 7.94 -0.03
C ARG A 119 -23.91 8.96 0.88
N GLU A 120 -22.85 8.59 1.59
CA GLU A 120 -22.05 9.52 2.37
C GLU A 120 -21.42 10.62 1.50
N THR A 121 -20.83 10.24 0.36
CA THR A 121 -20.23 11.20 -0.57
C THR A 121 -21.27 12.12 -1.24
N GLU A 122 -22.46 11.59 -1.57
CA GLU A 122 -23.58 12.39 -2.09
C GLU A 122 -24.06 13.43 -1.06
N VAL A 123 -24.29 13.01 0.18
CA VAL A 123 -24.73 13.90 1.27
C VAL A 123 -23.67 14.97 1.57
N LEU A 124 -22.38 14.59 1.56
CA LEU A 124 -21.28 15.53 1.70
C LEU A 124 -21.31 16.58 0.58
N ARG A 125 -21.47 16.16 -0.68
CA ARG A 125 -21.58 17.08 -1.83
C ARG A 125 -22.74 18.05 -1.67
N ASP A 126 -23.93 17.56 -1.34
CA ASP A 126 -25.11 18.39 -1.15
C ASP A 126 -24.91 19.39 0.00
N TYR A 127 -24.28 18.95 1.08
CA TYR A 127 -23.94 19.81 2.21
C TYR A 127 -22.96 20.93 1.83
N LEU A 128 -21.90 20.59 1.10
CA LEU A 128 -20.91 21.57 0.63
C LEU A 128 -21.51 22.56 -0.36
N LEU A 129 -22.35 22.09 -1.31
CA LEU A 129 -23.09 22.97 -2.23
C LEU A 129 -23.94 23.98 -1.48
N LYS A 130 -24.64 23.55 -0.42
CA LYS A 130 -25.41 24.45 0.42
C LYS A 130 -24.50 25.46 1.10
N ARG A 131 -23.39 25.03 1.71
CA ARG A 131 -22.44 25.91 2.41
C ARG A 131 -21.83 26.98 1.49
N PHE A 132 -21.37 26.62 0.30
CA PHE A 132 -20.83 27.57 -0.67
C PHE A 132 -21.88 28.54 -1.23
N ARG A 133 -23.16 28.14 -1.22
CA ARG A 133 -24.26 29.05 -1.57
C ARG A 133 -24.57 30.03 -0.44
N ASP A 134 -24.57 29.54 0.79
CA ASP A 134 -24.95 30.33 1.98
C ASP A 134 -23.79 31.29 2.39
N ASP A 135 -22.53 30.89 2.15
CA ASP A 135 -21.34 31.68 2.39
C ASP A 135 -20.45 31.75 1.12
N PRO A 136 -20.63 32.78 0.29
CA PRO A 136 -19.82 32.97 -0.93
C PRO A 136 -18.33 33.29 -0.67
N SER A 137 -17.94 33.60 0.56
CA SER A 137 -16.54 33.87 0.93
C SER A 137 -15.75 32.59 1.15
N LEU A 138 -16.43 31.47 1.46
CA LEU A 138 -15.80 30.16 1.70
C LEU A 138 -15.14 29.64 0.41
N GLN A 139 -13.84 29.32 0.51
CA GLN A 139 -13.09 28.77 -0.60
C GLN A 139 -12.99 27.24 -0.49
N PRO A 140 -12.97 26.49 -1.62
CA PRO A 140 -12.75 25.04 -1.58
C PRO A 140 -11.49 24.61 -0.84
N SER A 141 -10.44 25.41 -0.88
CA SER A 141 -9.17 25.18 -0.16
C SER A 141 -9.28 25.23 1.37
N GLU A 142 -10.38 25.81 1.89
CA GLU A 142 -10.65 25.88 3.35
C GLU A 142 -11.43 24.67 3.86
N VAL A 143 -11.80 23.75 2.98
CA VAL A 143 -12.55 22.53 3.30
C VAL A 143 -11.60 21.33 3.36
N LEU A 144 -11.53 20.67 4.52
CA LEU A 144 -10.79 19.44 4.70
C LEU A 144 -11.75 18.29 4.97
N VAL A 145 -11.65 17.23 4.15
CA VAL A 145 -12.38 15.98 4.33
C VAL A 145 -11.40 14.91 4.81
N MET A 146 -11.65 14.34 5.97
CA MET A 146 -10.84 13.24 6.52
C MET A 146 -11.62 11.93 6.44
N MET A 147 -10.96 10.84 6.06
CA MET A 147 -11.55 9.51 5.94
C MET A 147 -10.57 8.42 6.41
N PRO A 148 -11.07 7.32 6.98
CA PRO A 148 -10.21 6.25 7.49
C PRO A 148 -9.45 5.49 6.39
N SER A 149 -10.05 5.35 5.20
CA SER A 149 -9.53 4.58 4.06
C SER A 149 -9.76 5.36 2.77
N PRO A 150 -8.78 6.18 2.32
CA PRO A 150 -8.89 6.93 1.08
C PRO A 150 -9.12 6.04 -0.15
N GLU A 151 -8.56 4.83 -0.16
CA GLU A 151 -8.69 3.86 -1.25
C GLU A 151 -10.14 3.42 -1.44
N GLU A 152 -10.81 3.08 -0.34
CA GLU A 152 -12.20 2.64 -0.37
C GLU A 152 -13.15 3.74 -0.86
N TYR A 153 -12.92 4.98 -0.42
CA TYR A 153 -13.78 6.12 -0.75
C TYR A 153 -13.45 6.79 -2.09
N SER A 154 -12.23 6.66 -2.60
CA SER A 154 -11.77 7.32 -3.83
C SER A 154 -12.67 7.11 -5.06
N PRO A 155 -13.17 5.89 -5.37
CA PRO A 155 -14.07 5.68 -6.50
C PRO A 155 -15.40 6.46 -6.35
N TYR A 156 -15.96 6.48 -5.14
CA TYR A 156 -17.21 7.17 -4.84
C TYR A 156 -17.04 8.69 -4.88
N ILE A 157 -15.92 9.22 -4.36
CA ILE A 157 -15.60 10.64 -4.44
C ILE A 157 -15.47 11.09 -5.90
N ARG A 158 -14.74 10.32 -6.71
CA ARG A 158 -14.60 10.62 -8.15
C ARG A 158 -15.93 10.58 -8.90
N ALA A 159 -16.77 9.60 -8.60
CA ALA A 159 -18.09 9.49 -9.21
C ALA A 159 -19.01 10.66 -8.80
N THR A 160 -18.94 11.11 -7.55
CA THR A 160 -19.83 12.14 -7.00
C THR A 160 -19.36 13.55 -7.32
N PHE A 161 -18.05 13.83 -7.25
CA PHE A 161 -17.48 15.17 -7.44
C PHE A 161 -16.89 15.41 -8.84
N GLY A 162 -16.54 14.36 -9.59
CA GLY A 162 -15.95 14.44 -10.93
C GLY A 162 -16.97 14.31 -12.09
N GLY A 163 -18.25 14.19 -11.81
CA GLY A 163 -19.30 13.98 -12.83
C GLY A 163 -19.66 15.26 -13.59
N MET A 164 -19.68 15.17 -14.94
CA MET A 164 -20.22 16.19 -15.82
C MET A 164 -21.75 16.05 -15.89
N GLU A 165 -22.49 16.76 -15.06
CA GLU A 165 -23.90 17.03 -15.33
C GLU A 165 -24.04 18.38 -16.04
N GLU A 166 -24.69 18.41 -17.21
CA GLU A 166 -25.01 19.65 -17.94
C GLU A 166 -25.82 20.57 -17.04
N GLY A 167 -25.25 21.73 -16.68
CA GLY A 167 -25.95 22.80 -15.94
C GLY A 167 -25.53 22.99 -14.49
N MET A 168 -24.60 22.20 -13.94
CA MET A 168 -24.00 22.45 -12.63
C MET A 168 -22.65 23.18 -12.73
N PRO A 169 -22.24 23.95 -11.68
CA PRO A 169 -20.91 24.53 -11.67
C PRO A 169 -19.88 23.41 -11.87
N ARG A 170 -19.13 23.54 -12.96
CA ARG A 170 -18.09 22.58 -13.32
C ARG A 170 -17.10 22.51 -12.18
N ASP A 171 -16.91 21.29 -11.70
CA ASP A 171 -15.78 20.86 -10.90
C ASP A 171 -15.61 21.55 -9.54
N PHE A 172 -16.06 20.88 -8.47
CA PHE A 172 -15.41 21.09 -7.19
C PHE A 172 -13.95 20.71 -7.36
N PRO A 173 -13.01 21.67 -7.30
CA PRO A 173 -11.61 21.32 -7.30
C PRO A 173 -11.34 20.53 -6.01
N PHE A 174 -11.03 19.25 -6.14
CA PHE A 174 -10.66 18.40 -5.01
C PHE A 174 -9.35 17.69 -5.29
N SER A 175 -8.62 17.39 -4.24
CA SER A 175 -7.41 16.57 -4.25
C SER A 175 -7.57 15.46 -3.24
N ILE A 176 -7.29 14.22 -3.62
CA ILE A 176 -7.26 13.08 -2.71
C ILE A 176 -5.78 12.84 -2.39
N VAL A 177 -5.44 13.04 -1.11
CA VAL A 177 -4.11 12.83 -0.56
C VAL A 177 -4.06 11.44 0.08
N ASP A 178 -2.88 10.91 0.35
CA ASP A 178 -2.66 9.60 0.99
C ASP A 178 -3.24 8.40 0.21
N ARG A 179 -3.19 8.50 -1.13
CA ARG A 179 -3.44 7.33 -1.98
C ARG A 179 -2.17 6.51 -2.07
N GLU A 180 -2.33 5.20 -1.97
CA GLU A 180 -1.22 4.29 -2.22
C GLU A 180 -0.73 4.49 -3.67
N PRO A 181 0.56 4.81 -3.89
CA PRO A 181 1.12 4.92 -5.24
C PRO A 181 0.90 3.64 -6.07
N ARG A 182 0.76 2.50 -5.42
CA ARG A 182 0.47 1.20 -6.00
C ARG A 182 -0.85 1.19 -6.78
N MET A 183 -1.92 1.83 -6.26
CA MET A 183 -3.21 1.89 -6.99
C MET A 183 -3.20 2.81 -8.22
N GLU A 184 -2.14 3.60 -8.40
CA GLU A 184 -2.00 4.52 -9.55
C GLU A 184 -0.97 4.04 -10.59
N SER A 185 -0.15 3.04 -10.26
CA SER A 185 0.99 2.64 -11.09
C SER A 185 1.01 1.15 -11.37
N HIS A 186 0.62 0.78 -12.59
CA HIS A 186 0.79 -0.59 -13.08
C HIS A 186 2.24 -1.08 -13.02
N LEU A 187 3.22 -0.17 -13.00
CA LEU A 187 4.62 -0.56 -12.93
C LEU A 187 5.04 -0.94 -11.51
N ILE A 188 4.52 -0.24 -10.50
CA ILE A 188 4.75 -0.57 -9.09
C ILE A 188 4.04 -1.89 -8.75
N ASP A 189 2.78 -2.08 -9.20
CA ASP A 189 2.08 -3.37 -9.05
C ASP A 189 2.89 -4.51 -9.64
N PHE A 190 3.35 -4.32 -10.87
CA PHE A 190 4.15 -5.33 -11.56
C PHE A 190 5.48 -5.64 -10.85
N LEU A 191 6.12 -4.64 -10.21
CA LEU A 191 7.29 -4.88 -9.37
C LEU A 191 6.95 -5.84 -8.23
N PHE A 192 5.85 -5.59 -7.52
CA PHE A 192 5.43 -6.43 -6.39
C PHE A 192 5.00 -7.82 -6.85
N ASP A 193 4.33 -7.93 -7.99
CA ASP A 193 3.98 -9.22 -8.59
C ASP A 193 5.23 -10.05 -8.91
N LEU A 194 6.30 -9.42 -9.47
CA LEU A 194 7.59 -10.07 -9.69
C LEU A 194 8.25 -10.51 -8.38
N LEU A 195 8.27 -9.64 -7.35
CA LEU A 195 8.88 -9.96 -6.07
C LEU A 195 8.13 -11.09 -5.35
N GLU A 196 6.81 -11.14 -5.46
CA GLU A 196 5.97 -12.21 -4.92
C GLU A 196 6.17 -13.51 -5.69
N PHE A 197 6.21 -13.43 -7.02
CA PHE A 197 6.50 -14.57 -7.89
C PHE A 197 7.82 -15.27 -7.54
N PHE A 198 8.89 -14.51 -7.25
CA PHE A 198 10.20 -15.09 -6.88
C PHE A 198 10.19 -15.78 -5.51
N ASP A 199 9.26 -15.46 -4.63
CA ASP A 199 9.06 -16.17 -3.36
C ASP A 199 8.09 -17.36 -3.50
N GLY A 200 7.42 -17.45 -4.65
CA GLY A 200 6.38 -18.42 -5.00
C GLY A 200 6.90 -19.74 -5.57
N ARG A 201 5.99 -20.44 -6.23
CA ARG A 201 6.23 -21.75 -6.85
C ARG A 201 6.41 -21.70 -8.37
N ALA A 202 6.32 -20.52 -8.97
CA ALA A 202 6.30 -20.33 -10.42
C ALA A 202 5.21 -21.19 -11.11
N THR A 203 3.96 -21.02 -10.69
CA THR A 203 2.82 -21.73 -11.27
C THR A 203 2.48 -21.20 -12.66
N ASN A 204 1.77 -22.02 -13.42
CA ASN A 204 1.26 -21.65 -14.75
C ASN A 204 0.47 -20.32 -14.70
N ARG A 205 -0.40 -20.16 -13.69
CA ARG A 205 -1.21 -18.97 -13.53
C ARG A 205 -0.34 -17.74 -13.28
N GLU A 206 0.59 -17.80 -12.31
CA GLU A 206 1.48 -16.69 -11.99
C GLU A 206 2.29 -16.24 -13.22
N VAL A 207 2.81 -17.17 -14.00
CA VAL A 207 3.54 -16.84 -15.23
C VAL A 207 2.64 -16.22 -16.29
N LEU A 208 1.41 -16.74 -16.48
CA LEU A 208 0.45 -16.15 -17.43
C LEU A 208 0.01 -14.75 -17.00
N ASP A 209 -0.17 -14.51 -15.70
CA ASP A 209 -0.50 -13.20 -15.16
C ASP A 209 0.65 -12.20 -15.40
N LEU A 210 1.93 -12.61 -15.23
CA LEU A 210 3.09 -11.79 -15.54
C LEU A 210 3.27 -11.52 -17.04
N LEU A 211 2.95 -12.49 -17.92
CA LEU A 211 2.99 -12.30 -19.38
C LEU A 211 1.93 -11.31 -19.84
N ASP A 212 0.72 -11.37 -19.24
CA ASP A 212 -0.42 -10.50 -19.60
C ASP A 212 -0.33 -9.11 -18.95
N ALA A 213 0.53 -8.93 -17.95
CA ALA A 213 0.72 -7.65 -17.28
C ALA A 213 1.12 -6.54 -18.28
N LEU A 214 0.48 -5.37 -18.16
CA LEU A 214 0.71 -4.24 -19.07
C LEU A 214 2.20 -3.89 -19.24
N PRO A 215 3.04 -3.81 -18.18
CA PRO A 215 4.47 -3.54 -18.35
C PRO A 215 5.20 -4.60 -19.20
N SER A 216 4.88 -5.89 -19.02
CA SER A 216 5.47 -6.99 -19.84
C SER A 216 5.09 -6.87 -21.31
N ARG A 217 3.81 -6.62 -21.58
CA ARG A 217 3.30 -6.44 -22.95
C ARG A 217 3.97 -5.26 -23.66
N VAL A 218 4.04 -4.11 -22.99
CA VAL A 218 4.67 -2.90 -23.53
C VAL A 218 6.17 -3.08 -23.73
N LYS A 219 6.87 -3.74 -22.78
CA LYS A 219 8.32 -3.98 -22.85
C LYS A 219 8.72 -4.86 -24.04
N ASN A 220 7.92 -5.90 -24.31
CA ASN A 220 8.22 -6.91 -25.32
C ASN A 220 7.42 -6.71 -26.62
N GLU A 221 6.59 -5.67 -26.70
CA GLU A 221 5.72 -5.37 -27.85
C GLU A 221 4.77 -6.52 -28.19
N TRP A 222 4.20 -7.17 -27.15
CA TRP A 222 3.26 -8.28 -27.32
C TRP A 222 1.83 -7.80 -27.55
N GLU A 223 1.20 -8.41 -28.54
CA GLU A 223 -0.23 -8.25 -28.84
C GLU A 223 -1.07 -9.37 -28.22
N ASP A 224 -2.39 -9.24 -28.25
CA ASP A 224 -3.31 -10.26 -27.70
C ASP A 224 -3.11 -11.62 -28.37
N ILE A 225 -2.81 -11.63 -29.68
CA ILE A 225 -2.54 -12.86 -30.43
C ILE A 225 -1.29 -13.61 -29.93
N ASP A 226 -0.25 -12.89 -29.51
CA ASP A 226 0.97 -13.49 -28.98
C ASP A 226 0.68 -14.18 -27.64
N LEU A 227 -0.11 -13.54 -26.78
CA LEU A 227 -0.51 -14.09 -25.49
C LEU A 227 -1.41 -15.31 -25.62
N GLU A 228 -2.32 -15.33 -26.60
CA GLU A 228 -3.13 -16.51 -26.90
C GLU A 228 -2.26 -17.69 -27.35
N ILE A 229 -1.25 -17.42 -28.18
CA ILE A 229 -0.30 -18.42 -28.64
C ILE A 229 0.55 -18.94 -27.48
N PHE A 230 1.09 -18.06 -26.62
CA PHE A 230 1.86 -18.46 -25.44
C PHE A 230 1.02 -19.31 -24.50
N ARG A 231 -0.23 -18.90 -24.21
CA ARG A 231 -1.16 -19.67 -23.38
C ARG A 231 -1.42 -21.05 -23.96
N LYS A 232 -1.62 -21.15 -25.29
CA LYS A 232 -1.79 -22.44 -25.97
C LYS A 232 -0.56 -23.32 -25.79
N TRP A 233 0.63 -22.82 -26.09
CA TRP A 233 1.88 -23.61 -26.00
C TRP A 233 2.17 -24.08 -24.58
N ILE A 234 1.98 -23.22 -23.60
CA ILE A 234 2.17 -23.52 -22.18
C ILE A 234 1.23 -24.65 -21.74
N ASN A 235 -0.04 -24.59 -22.14
CA ASN A 235 -1.02 -25.63 -21.82
C ASN A 235 -0.73 -26.97 -22.58
N ASP A 236 -0.42 -26.91 -23.84
CA ASP A 236 -0.13 -28.11 -24.67
C ASP A 236 1.15 -28.80 -24.22
N CYS A 237 2.14 -28.04 -23.78
CA CYS A 237 3.36 -28.57 -23.18
C CYS A 237 3.20 -28.99 -21.73
N HIS A 238 2.04 -28.78 -21.12
CA HIS A 238 1.71 -29.12 -19.74
C HIS A 238 2.69 -28.55 -18.71
N ALA A 239 3.08 -27.28 -18.85
CA ALA A 239 3.82 -26.58 -17.83
C ALA A 239 2.89 -26.20 -16.68
N TYR A 240 3.02 -26.85 -15.53
CA TYR A 240 2.14 -26.57 -14.40
C TYR A 240 2.78 -25.68 -13.35
N TRP A 241 3.99 -25.99 -12.94
CA TRP A 241 4.72 -25.21 -11.95
C TRP A 241 6.18 -25.64 -11.82
N GLY A 242 6.99 -24.75 -11.28
CA GLY A 242 8.40 -25.01 -10.99
C GLY A 242 9.30 -24.83 -12.21
N PHE A 243 10.41 -24.12 -12.03
CA PHE A 243 11.34 -23.90 -13.15
C PHE A 243 12.03 -25.19 -13.60
N ASN A 244 12.44 -26.03 -12.64
CA ASN A 244 13.13 -27.30 -12.89
C ASN A 244 13.03 -28.19 -11.64
N GLU A 245 13.64 -29.36 -11.70
CA GLU A 245 13.75 -30.34 -10.61
C GLU A 245 14.25 -29.70 -9.30
N ALA A 246 15.36 -28.98 -9.35
CA ALA A 246 15.96 -28.33 -8.17
C ALA A 246 15.05 -27.27 -7.54
N HIS A 247 14.26 -26.56 -8.36
CA HIS A 247 13.27 -25.61 -7.84
C HIS A 247 12.14 -26.32 -7.09
N ARG A 248 11.64 -27.43 -7.63
CA ARG A 248 10.60 -28.24 -6.95
C ARG A 248 11.06 -28.83 -5.64
N GLU A 249 12.28 -29.35 -5.61
CA GLU A 249 12.89 -29.89 -4.39
C GLU A 249 12.96 -28.82 -3.29
N ARG A 250 13.40 -27.61 -3.63
CA ARG A 250 13.41 -26.46 -2.71
C ARG A 250 12.02 -26.09 -2.19
N CYS A 251 10.99 -26.24 -3.02
CA CYS A 251 9.60 -26.02 -2.63
C CYS A 251 8.99 -27.18 -1.83
N GLY A 252 9.80 -28.17 -1.43
CA GLY A 252 9.36 -29.31 -0.62
C GLY A 252 8.58 -30.38 -1.40
N SER A 253 8.76 -30.47 -2.73
CA SER A 253 8.12 -31.47 -3.59
C SER A 253 9.12 -32.48 -4.13
N THR A 254 8.61 -33.52 -4.77
CA THR A 254 9.44 -34.54 -5.43
C THR A 254 10.28 -33.90 -6.54
N ALA A 255 11.57 -34.22 -6.57
CA ALA A 255 12.50 -33.81 -7.61
C ALA A 255 12.13 -34.51 -8.93
N THR A 256 11.52 -33.79 -9.84
CA THR A 256 11.17 -34.25 -11.19
C THR A 256 11.11 -33.07 -12.16
N ASP A 257 11.64 -33.24 -13.36
CA ASP A 257 11.57 -32.21 -14.41
C ASP A 257 10.24 -32.29 -15.21
N GLU A 258 9.45 -33.33 -15.06
CA GLU A 258 8.15 -33.45 -15.75
C GLU A 258 7.22 -32.30 -15.37
N HIS A 259 6.59 -31.69 -16.36
CA HIS A 259 5.66 -30.57 -16.19
C HIS A 259 6.28 -29.29 -15.56
N THR A 260 7.61 -29.16 -15.60
CA THR A 260 8.31 -27.91 -15.25
C THR A 260 8.40 -26.98 -16.46
N TRP A 261 8.75 -25.73 -16.20
CA TRP A 261 9.02 -24.76 -17.26
C TRP A 261 10.18 -25.19 -18.15
N LYS A 262 11.25 -25.74 -17.56
CA LYS A 262 12.37 -26.33 -18.34
C LYS A 262 11.89 -27.41 -19.26
N HIS A 263 11.13 -28.39 -18.76
CA HIS A 263 10.61 -29.48 -19.58
C HIS A 263 9.73 -28.97 -20.74
N ALA A 264 8.86 -27.99 -20.49
CA ALA A 264 8.03 -27.38 -21.52
C ALA A 264 8.87 -26.67 -22.59
N LEU A 265 9.88 -25.88 -22.17
CA LEU A 265 10.80 -25.21 -23.09
C LEU A 265 11.64 -26.21 -23.89
N ASP A 266 12.10 -27.31 -23.29
CA ASP A 266 12.83 -28.38 -23.98
C ASP A 266 11.94 -29.03 -25.04
N ARG A 267 10.65 -29.28 -24.75
CA ARG A 267 9.68 -29.79 -25.74
C ARG A 267 9.50 -28.86 -26.94
N MET A 268 9.35 -27.54 -26.64
CA MET A 268 9.20 -26.51 -27.66
C MET A 268 10.46 -26.35 -28.50
N ALA A 269 11.65 -26.36 -27.87
CA ALA A 269 12.93 -26.26 -28.56
C ALA A 269 13.19 -27.48 -29.46
N LEU A 270 12.86 -28.68 -28.97
CA LEU A 270 12.96 -29.91 -29.80
C LEU A 270 12.02 -29.84 -31.01
N GLY A 271 10.78 -29.36 -30.84
CA GLY A 271 9.84 -29.21 -31.94
C GLY A 271 10.31 -28.20 -33.00
N PHE A 272 11.03 -27.15 -32.61
CA PHE A 272 11.67 -26.23 -33.53
C PHE A 272 12.81 -26.89 -34.34
N CYS A 273 13.59 -27.77 -33.70
CA CYS A 273 14.75 -28.43 -34.33
C CYS A 273 14.42 -29.72 -35.09
N MET A 274 13.33 -30.39 -34.72
CA MET A 274 12.97 -31.74 -35.23
C MET A 274 11.51 -31.78 -35.64
N ARG A 275 11.21 -32.32 -36.82
CA ARG A 275 9.83 -32.62 -37.19
C ARG A 275 9.35 -33.86 -36.46
N GLY A 276 8.29 -33.72 -35.66
CA GLY A 276 7.72 -34.83 -34.89
C GLY A 276 6.77 -35.75 -35.67
N GLU A 277 6.93 -35.87 -37.00
CA GLU A 277 6.06 -36.69 -37.87
C GLU A 277 5.84 -38.13 -37.37
N ASN A 278 6.79 -38.65 -36.56
CA ASN A 278 6.76 -40.01 -36.05
C ASN A 278 6.46 -40.13 -34.54
N LYS A 279 6.20 -39.02 -33.80
CA LYS A 279 6.03 -39.02 -32.33
C LYS A 279 7.18 -39.78 -31.61
N GLU A 280 8.39 -39.70 -32.15
CA GLU A 280 9.55 -40.31 -31.52
C GLU A 280 10.03 -39.48 -30.32
N LEU A 281 10.31 -40.15 -29.21
CA LEU A 281 10.85 -39.55 -28.03
C LEU A 281 12.35 -39.27 -28.20
N TRP A 282 12.78 -38.04 -28.02
CA TRP A 282 14.20 -37.72 -27.94
C TRP A 282 14.61 -37.64 -26.45
N ASN A 283 15.46 -38.57 -26.02
CA ASN A 283 15.83 -38.69 -24.58
C ASN A 283 14.62 -38.70 -23.60
N GLY A 284 13.54 -39.35 -24.01
CA GLY A 284 12.32 -39.39 -23.19
C GLY A 284 11.41 -38.16 -23.31
N THR A 285 11.79 -37.15 -24.09
CA THR A 285 11.03 -35.91 -24.30
C THR A 285 10.33 -35.94 -25.66
N LEU A 286 9.02 -35.67 -25.67
CA LEU A 286 8.22 -35.59 -26.91
C LEU A 286 8.31 -34.16 -27.46
N PRO A 287 8.81 -33.98 -28.73
CA PRO A 287 8.82 -32.68 -29.39
C PRO A 287 7.42 -32.09 -29.54
N TYR A 288 7.33 -30.75 -29.52
CA TYR A 288 6.10 -30.00 -29.75
C TYR A 288 6.15 -29.30 -31.10
N ASP A 289 5.37 -29.80 -32.07
CA ASP A 289 5.55 -29.52 -33.51
C ASP A 289 4.92 -28.22 -34.03
N GLU A 290 4.30 -27.39 -33.19
CA GLU A 290 3.59 -26.19 -33.67
C GLU A 290 4.49 -24.93 -33.79
N ILE A 291 5.81 -25.06 -33.60
CA ILE A 291 6.74 -23.93 -33.63
C ILE A 291 7.43 -23.84 -34.99
N GLU A 292 6.74 -23.28 -35.97
CA GLU A 292 7.25 -23.08 -37.34
C GLU A 292 7.09 -21.62 -37.80
N GLY A 293 7.93 -21.18 -38.73
CA GLY A 293 7.83 -19.86 -39.35
C GLY A 293 7.93 -18.68 -38.37
N GLU A 294 6.97 -17.81 -38.40
CA GLU A 294 6.91 -16.63 -37.50
C GLU A 294 6.83 -17.00 -35.99
N ASN A 295 6.31 -18.18 -35.70
CA ASN A 295 6.25 -18.70 -34.35
C ASN A 295 7.62 -18.90 -33.71
N SER A 296 8.69 -19.02 -34.49
CA SER A 296 10.06 -19.10 -33.97
C SER A 296 10.50 -17.83 -33.26
N ILE A 297 10.05 -16.67 -33.74
CA ILE A 297 10.33 -15.37 -33.09
C ILE A 297 9.59 -15.32 -31.75
N ARG A 298 8.30 -15.66 -31.74
CA ARG A 298 7.46 -15.73 -30.53
C ARG A 298 8.05 -16.69 -29.50
N PHE A 299 8.49 -17.86 -29.95
CA PHE A 299 9.17 -18.83 -29.09
C PHE A 299 10.44 -18.22 -28.46
N SER A 300 11.27 -17.54 -29.23
CA SER A 300 12.49 -16.90 -28.74
C SER A 300 12.17 -15.83 -27.68
N GLN A 301 11.09 -15.08 -27.84
CA GLN A 301 10.64 -14.07 -26.88
C GLN A 301 10.16 -14.74 -25.58
N LEU A 302 9.31 -15.77 -25.68
CA LEU A 302 8.83 -16.54 -24.51
C LEU A 302 9.99 -17.23 -23.78
N PHE A 303 10.90 -17.85 -24.53
CA PHE A 303 12.09 -18.51 -23.98
C PHE A 303 12.97 -17.52 -23.20
N ARG A 304 13.23 -16.33 -23.77
CA ARG A 304 14.02 -15.28 -23.10
C ARG A 304 13.34 -14.81 -21.81
N PHE A 305 12.04 -14.53 -21.86
CA PHE A 305 11.28 -14.08 -20.72
C PHE A 305 11.31 -15.10 -19.56
N LEU A 306 11.01 -16.36 -19.83
CA LEU A 306 11.04 -17.43 -18.83
C LEU A 306 12.46 -17.71 -18.31
N SER A 307 13.48 -17.60 -19.18
CA SER A 307 14.87 -17.75 -18.77
C SER A 307 15.33 -16.63 -17.86
N SER A 308 14.91 -15.38 -18.15
CA SER A 308 15.16 -14.23 -17.28
C SER A 308 14.48 -14.42 -15.92
N LEU A 309 13.20 -14.79 -15.88
CA LEU A 309 12.49 -15.08 -14.61
C LEU A 309 13.22 -16.15 -13.79
N SER A 310 13.64 -17.25 -14.42
CA SER A 310 14.39 -18.33 -13.75
C SER A 310 15.73 -17.87 -13.19
N ALA A 311 16.44 -17.01 -13.92
CA ALA A 311 17.74 -16.48 -13.49
C ALA A 311 17.59 -15.54 -12.28
N PHE A 312 16.59 -14.66 -12.30
CA PHE A 312 16.30 -13.75 -11.18
C PHE A 312 15.79 -14.50 -9.96
N GLU A 313 14.92 -15.51 -10.13
CA GLU A 313 14.47 -16.38 -9.03
C GLU A 313 15.63 -17.06 -8.33
N LYS A 314 16.55 -17.66 -9.11
CA LYS A 314 17.73 -18.32 -8.55
C LYS A 314 18.60 -17.36 -7.73
N GLN A 315 18.76 -16.12 -8.17
CA GLN A 315 19.52 -15.09 -7.45
C GLN A 315 18.79 -14.60 -6.20
N SER A 316 17.46 -14.49 -6.24
CA SER A 316 16.65 -13.99 -5.13
C SER A 316 16.64 -14.91 -3.90
N ARG A 317 17.01 -16.18 -4.07
CA ARG A 317 17.06 -17.18 -2.98
C ARG A 317 18.28 -17.06 -2.09
N ALA A 318 19.35 -16.46 -2.56
CA ALA A 318 20.52 -16.22 -1.76
C ALA A 318 20.27 -15.06 -0.79
N GLU A 319 20.61 -15.26 0.48
CA GLU A 319 20.69 -14.13 1.41
C GLU A 319 21.83 -13.22 0.96
N GLN A 320 21.54 -11.97 0.77
CA GLN A 320 22.45 -10.98 0.21
C GLN A 320 22.48 -9.74 1.10
N ASN A 321 23.57 -9.00 1.03
CA ASN A 321 23.63 -7.68 1.64
C ASN A 321 22.78 -6.66 0.83
N LEU A 322 22.44 -5.56 1.46
CA LEU A 322 21.54 -4.56 0.86
C LEU A 322 22.10 -3.95 -0.43
N SER A 323 23.42 -3.77 -0.53
CA SER A 323 24.04 -3.27 -1.77
C SER A 323 23.80 -4.22 -2.95
N SER A 324 23.96 -5.54 -2.72
CA SER A 324 23.69 -6.55 -3.75
C SER A 324 22.20 -6.60 -4.13
N TRP A 325 21.31 -6.35 -3.16
CA TRP A 325 19.87 -6.23 -3.44
C TRP A 325 19.54 -5.00 -4.28
N CYS A 326 20.16 -3.84 -4.01
CA CYS A 326 19.98 -2.64 -4.83
C CYS A 326 20.43 -2.88 -6.28
N ASP A 327 21.60 -3.52 -6.47
CA ASP A 327 22.10 -3.90 -7.80
C ASP A 327 21.17 -4.91 -8.50
N TRP A 328 20.65 -5.89 -7.74
CA TRP A 328 19.71 -6.88 -8.26
C TRP A 328 18.38 -6.24 -8.69
N LEU A 329 17.80 -5.35 -7.86
CA LEU A 329 16.59 -4.60 -8.18
C LEU A 329 16.78 -3.69 -9.40
N GLY A 330 17.92 -3.02 -9.51
CA GLY A 330 18.26 -2.20 -10.67
C GLY A 330 18.32 -3.03 -11.97
N ARG A 331 18.92 -4.24 -11.92
CA ARG A 331 18.93 -5.16 -13.07
C ARG A 331 17.53 -5.68 -13.38
N LEU A 332 16.73 -6.02 -12.36
CA LEU A 332 15.34 -6.46 -12.51
C LEU A 332 14.51 -5.39 -13.25
N ALA A 333 14.59 -4.14 -12.80
CA ALA A 333 13.90 -3.02 -13.40
C ALA A 333 14.32 -2.80 -14.87
N ASN A 334 15.61 -2.95 -15.19
CA ASN A 334 16.09 -2.81 -16.58
C ASN A 334 15.63 -3.97 -17.47
N GLU A 335 15.55 -5.17 -16.96
CA GLU A 335 15.13 -6.37 -17.73
C GLU A 335 13.63 -6.35 -18.01
N PHE A 336 12.78 -6.08 -17.00
CA PHE A 336 11.35 -6.30 -17.13
C PHE A 336 10.53 -5.02 -17.38
N PHE A 337 11.06 -3.81 -17.06
CA PHE A 337 10.27 -2.60 -17.18
C PHE A 337 10.42 -1.93 -18.54
N PRO A 338 9.31 -1.45 -19.14
CA PRO A 338 9.37 -0.66 -20.36
C PRO A 338 10.08 0.68 -20.12
N GLN A 339 10.78 1.17 -21.15
CA GLN A 339 11.47 2.45 -21.12
C GLN A 339 10.77 3.44 -22.07
N ASN A 340 9.69 4.05 -21.57
CA ASN A 340 8.92 5.04 -22.31
C ASN A 340 8.52 6.22 -21.42
N ASP A 341 8.05 7.30 -22.03
CA ASP A 341 7.66 8.52 -21.31
C ASP A 341 6.53 8.30 -20.29
N ARG A 342 5.64 7.33 -20.54
CA ARG A 342 4.51 7.02 -19.64
C ARG A 342 4.95 6.38 -18.34
N THR A 343 6.07 5.65 -18.35
CA THR A 343 6.60 4.96 -17.17
C THR A 343 7.75 5.71 -16.47
N LEU A 344 8.14 6.88 -17.01
CA LEU A 344 9.30 7.63 -16.50
C LEU A 344 9.15 8.03 -15.04
N LEU A 345 7.98 8.52 -14.64
CA LEU A 345 7.72 8.95 -13.26
C LEU A 345 7.73 7.78 -12.28
N ASP A 346 7.12 6.65 -12.67
CA ASP A 346 7.06 5.47 -11.82
C ASP A 346 8.44 4.81 -11.70
N ARG A 347 9.18 4.72 -12.79
CA ARG A 347 10.58 4.27 -12.76
C ARG A 347 11.44 5.14 -11.84
N ARG A 348 11.23 6.46 -11.88
CA ARG A 348 11.95 7.39 -11.00
C ARG A 348 11.62 7.11 -9.54
N LYS A 349 10.34 6.95 -9.17
CA LYS A 349 9.92 6.60 -7.80
C LYS A 349 10.54 5.28 -7.34
N ILE A 350 10.54 4.26 -8.21
CA ILE A 350 11.15 2.96 -7.90
C ILE A 350 12.67 3.11 -7.69
N ASN A 351 13.36 3.86 -8.54
CA ASN A 351 14.80 4.09 -8.40
C ASN A 351 15.12 4.89 -7.13
N GLU A 352 14.35 5.93 -6.80
CA GLU A 352 14.47 6.68 -5.55
C GLU A 352 14.31 5.75 -4.32
N ALA A 353 13.31 4.86 -4.34
CA ALA A 353 13.12 3.88 -3.26
C ALA A 353 14.29 2.88 -3.14
N ILE A 354 14.90 2.48 -4.26
CA ILE A 354 16.09 1.61 -4.26
C ILE A 354 17.32 2.37 -3.73
N GLU A 355 17.49 3.66 -4.09
CA GLU A 355 18.57 4.51 -3.60
C GLU A 355 18.42 4.78 -2.10
N ASP A 356 17.21 5.02 -1.60
CA ASP A 356 16.91 5.22 -0.17
C ASP A 356 17.26 3.96 0.63
N LEU A 357 16.86 2.78 0.16
CA LEU A 357 17.26 1.50 0.74
C LEU A 357 18.79 1.38 0.85
N GLY A 358 19.52 1.80 -0.20
CA GLY A 358 20.99 1.80 -0.20
C GLY A 358 21.62 2.85 0.71
N SER A 359 20.94 3.98 0.95
CA SER A 359 21.45 5.07 1.79
C SER A 359 21.25 4.78 3.29
N GLU A 360 20.09 4.23 3.67
CA GLU A 360 19.81 3.78 5.04
C GLU A 360 20.82 2.74 5.51
N TYR A 361 21.18 1.82 4.62
CA TYR A 361 22.20 0.81 4.90
C TYR A 361 23.57 1.42 5.22
N ARG A 362 24.02 2.41 4.44
CA ARG A 362 25.31 3.09 4.67
C ARG A 362 25.36 3.77 6.04
N ALA A 363 24.21 4.17 6.58
CA ALA A 363 24.12 4.80 7.89
C ALA A 363 24.22 3.79 9.04
N LEU A 364 23.79 2.51 8.84
CA LEU A 364 23.74 1.48 9.88
C LEU A 364 25.04 0.73 10.10
N SER A 365 26.06 0.87 9.22
CA SER A 365 27.42 0.27 9.35
C SER A 365 27.46 -1.25 9.57
N GLU A 366 26.43 -2.00 9.31
CA GLU A 366 26.36 -3.45 9.49
C GLU A 366 26.23 -4.18 8.16
N ASP A 367 27.17 -5.10 7.86
CA ASP A 367 27.19 -5.95 6.65
C ASP A 367 26.22 -7.15 6.77
N GLY A 368 25.04 -6.90 7.34
CA GLY A 368 24.03 -7.95 7.51
C GLY A 368 23.46 -8.43 6.19
N VAL A 369 23.27 -9.75 6.06
CA VAL A 369 22.55 -10.36 4.94
C VAL A 369 21.07 -10.46 5.28
N VAL A 370 20.21 -10.16 4.31
CA VAL A 370 18.76 -10.16 4.47
C VAL A 370 18.09 -10.96 3.34
N PRO A 371 16.98 -11.66 3.61
CA PRO A 371 16.21 -12.35 2.60
C PRO A 371 15.30 -11.39 1.80
N LEU A 372 14.88 -11.81 0.59
CA LEU A 372 14.00 -11.05 -0.31
C LEU A 372 12.73 -10.52 0.39
N ARG A 373 12.14 -11.28 1.30
CA ARG A 373 10.92 -10.87 2.03
C ARG A 373 11.08 -9.57 2.82
N VAL A 374 12.29 -9.29 3.34
CA VAL A 374 12.60 -8.06 4.06
C VAL A 374 12.66 -6.89 3.10
N ILE A 375 13.28 -7.09 1.93
CA ILE A 375 13.33 -6.10 0.86
C ILE A 375 11.93 -5.76 0.37
N ARG A 376 11.08 -6.79 0.12
CA ARG A 376 9.69 -6.59 -0.30
C ARG A 376 8.90 -5.80 0.73
N TYR A 377 9.04 -6.12 2.02
CA TYR A 377 8.38 -5.38 3.10
C TYR A 377 8.81 -3.92 3.16
N HIS A 378 10.12 -3.66 3.05
CA HIS A 378 10.65 -2.29 3.06
C HIS A 378 10.15 -1.48 1.85
N LEU A 379 10.24 -2.03 0.63
CA LEU A 379 9.73 -1.39 -0.57
C LEU A 379 8.21 -1.16 -0.50
N GLY A 380 7.44 -2.07 0.12
CA GLY A 380 6.04 -1.89 0.41
C GLY A 380 5.79 -0.64 1.26
N ASN A 381 6.51 -0.49 2.35
CA ASN A 381 6.38 0.69 3.20
C ASN A 381 6.78 2.00 2.51
N VAL A 382 7.77 1.98 1.62
CA VAL A 382 8.26 3.19 0.92
C VAL A 382 7.38 3.54 -0.28
N LEU A 383 6.96 2.54 -1.07
CA LEU A 383 6.21 2.73 -2.31
C LEU A 383 4.69 2.72 -2.10
N GLU A 384 4.17 1.99 -1.09
CA GLU A 384 2.75 1.94 -0.74
C GLU A 384 2.35 3.10 0.18
N VAL A 385 3.16 3.41 1.18
CA VAL A 385 3.05 4.66 1.94
C VAL A 385 3.82 5.70 1.13
N GLY A 386 3.16 6.36 0.20
CA GLY A 386 3.78 7.46 -0.54
C GLY A 386 4.57 8.31 0.42
N SER A 387 5.84 8.59 0.11
CA SER A 387 6.81 9.30 0.95
C SER A 387 6.14 10.23 1.95
N PRO A 388 6.50 10.21 3.25
CA PRO A 388 5.96 11.13 4.25
C PRO A 388 6.41 12.59 4.01
N GLN A 389 6.82 12.96 2.82
CA GLN A 389 6.67 14.31 2.32
C GLN A 389 5.17 14.54 2.16
N GLY A 390 4.48 14.52 3.34
CA GLY A 390 3.21 15.16 3.45
C GLY A 390 3.36 16.49 2.73
N ARG A 391 2.75 16.61 1.56
CA ARG A 391 2.36 17.91 1.08
C ARG A 391 1.31 18.39 2.06
N PHE A 392 1.76 18.73 3.28
CA PHE A 392 1.06 19.72 4.02
C PHE A 392 0.92 20.89 3.04
N LEU A 393 -0.30 21.16 2.65
CA LEU A 393 -0.69 22.39 1.99
C LEU A 393 -0.39 23.52 2.97
N THR A 394 0.91 23.90 3.07
CA THR A 394 1.32 25.18 3.63
C THR A 394 1.48 26.11 2.44
N GLN A 395 0.42 26.80 2.12
CA GLN A 395 0.46 28.15 1.62
C GLN A 395 -0.27 29.04 2.59
#